data_546443518b2ad4147f59d9333e9cffd8
#
_entry.id   546443518b2ad4147f59d9333e9cffd8
#
_cell.length_a   1.000
_cell.length_b   1.000
_cell.length_c   1.000
_cell.angle_alpha   90.00
_cell.angle_beta   90.00
_cell.angle_gamma   90.00
#
_symmetry.space_group_name_H-M   'P 1'
#
loop_
_entity.id
_entity.type
_entity.pdbx_description
1 polymer ?
#
loop_
_entity_poly.entity_id
_entity_poly.type
_entity_poly.pdbx_seq_one_letter_code
_entity_poly.pdbx_strand_id
1 'polypeptide(L)'
;MKIRLSAFSDEAGISLSEQINALKENKIPMTELRSVGGKNVAALSLNEAKEIYSALTGEGISLSAVGSPMGKVDISVNIDEYLDTVKHICELANIFNTDKIRMFSFFEAHNERSKVIDNLCRMVEVANSYGVGLYHENEKGIYGDTADRVLDLYNNVKGLHFVYDPANFLQVGESSDKTLPLLVPITDYFHVKDVILEGGELVPAGEGDGQIPRMVSMIEKDTFMTLEPHLKVFSGYNEIDGEEMKHKFHFESNREAFDYAVGALKGILINNGFTEKDGGFIK
;
A
#
# COMPACT_ATOMS: atom_id res chain seq x y z
N MET A 1 -2.29 -21.95 -4.75
CA MET A 1 -2.03 -20.60 -4.26
C MET A 1 -2.52 -19.59 -5.29
N LYS A 2 -3.16 -18.51 -4.83
CA LYS A 2 -3.69 -17.45 -5.70
C LYS A 2 -3.16 -16.08 -5.27
N ILE A 3 -2.59 -15.32 -6.22
CA ILE A 3 -2.22 -13.92 -6.05
C ILE A 3 -3.18 -13.08 -6.90
N ARG A 4 -3.87 -12.10 -6.28
CA ARG A 4 -4.72 -11.14 -6.99
C ARG A 4 -3.96 -9.82 -7.16
N LEU A 5 -4.25 -9.10 -8.23
CA LEU A 5 -3.68 -7.77 -8.44
C LEU A 5 -4.63 -6.69 -7.91
N SER A 6 -4.05 -5.72 -7.27
CA SER A 6 -4.61 -4.45 -6.88
C SER A 6 -3.68 -3.32 -7.33
N ALA A 7 -4.11 -2.07 -7.28
CA ALA A 7 -3.26 -0.94 -7.58
C ALA A 7 -3.72 0.33 -6.85
N PHE A 8 -2.78 1.24 -6.61
CA PHE A 8 -3.05 2.64 -6.41
C PHE A 8 -3.35 3.27 -7.77
N SER A 9 -4.62 3.22 -8.16
CA SER A 9 -5.07 3.63 -9.49
C SER A 9 -4.97 5.14 -9.75
N ASP A 10 -4.82 5.95 -8.70
CA ASP A 10 -4.55 7.39 -8.78
C ASP A 10 -3.20 7.70 -9.45
N GLU A 11 -2.29 6.74 -9.55
CA GLU A 11 -1.08 6.87 -10.34
C GLU A 11 -1.31 6.80 -11.86
N ALA A 12 -2.42 6.22 -12.30
CA ALA A 12 -2.79 6.16 -13.71
C ALA A 12 -3.58 7.39 -14.18
N GLY A 13 -4.30 8.06 -13.28
CA GLY A 13 -5.12 9.24 -13.60
C GLY A 13 -5.78 9.83 -12.38
N ILE A 14 -6.12 11.12 -12.46
CA ILE A 14 -6.68 11.89 -11.35
C ILE A 14 -8.16 11.57 -11.12
N SER A 15 -8.95 11.51 -12.20
CA SER A 15 -10.38 11.29 -12.11
C SER A 15 -10.73 9.82 -11.87
N LEU A 16 -11.85 9.56 -11.20
CA LEU A 16 -12.35 8.22 -10.97
C LEU A 16 -12.52 7.43 -12.27
N SER A 17 -12.97 8.09 -13.35
CA SER A 17 -13.16 7.44 -14.65
C SER A 17 -11.84 7.01 -15.29
N GLU A 18 -10.77 7.82 -15.19
CA GLU A 18 -9.42 7.43 -15.66
C GLU A 18 -8.89 6.23 -14.86
N GLN A 19 -9.08 6.26 -13.55
CA GLN A 19 -8.66 5.17 -12.65
C GLN A 19 -9.38 3.86 -12.99
N ILE A 20 -10.70 3.91 -13.15
CA ILE A 20 -11.52 2.75 -13.54
C ILE A 20 -11.08 2.20 -14.90
N ASN A 21 -10.88 3.07 -15.90
CA ASN A 21 -10.46 2.65 -17.23
C ASN A 21 -9.08 1.96 -17.18
N ALA A 22 -8.13 2.51 -16.42
CA ALA A 22 -6.81 1.92 -16.27
C ALA A 22 -6.87 0.51 -15.64
N LEU A 23 -7.67 0.33 -14.60
CA LEU A 23 -7.86 -0.97 -13.95
C LEU A 23 -8.50 -2.00 -14.90
N LYS A 24 -9.56 -1.60 -15.62
CA LYS A 24 -10.28 -2.49 -16.56
C LYS A 24 -9.41 -2.93 -17.73
N GLU A 25 -8.73 -2.00 -18.39
CA GLU A 25 -7.89 -2.30 -19.55
C GLU A 25 -6.70 -3.18 -19.18
N ASN A 26 -6.17 -3.02 -17.96
CA ASN A 26 -5.13 -3.88 -17.41
C ASN A 26 -5.65 -5.16 -16.75
N LYS A 27 -6.97 -5.39 -16.72
CA LYS A 27 -7.61 -6.55 -16.07
C LYS A 27 -7.24 -6.68 -14.58
N ILE A 28 -7.13 -5.57 -13.88
CA ILE A 28 -6.91 -5.51 -12.43
C ILE A 28 -8.27 -5.44 -11.75
N PRO A 29 -8.67 -6.46 -10.96
CA PRO A 29 -10.02 -6.55 -10.41
C PRO A 29 -10.23 -5.74 -9.14
N MET A 30 -9.16 -5.18 -8.56
CA MET A 30 -9.22 -4.49 -7.28
C MET A 30 -8.42 -3.19 -7.31
N THR A 31 -8.81 -2.25 -6.46
CA THR A 31 -8.01 -1.05 -6.16
C THR A 31 -7.78 -0.93 -4.66
N GLU A 32 -6.60 -0.49 -4.26
CA GLU A 32 -6.34 0.09 -2.96
C GLU A 32 -6.56 1.59 -3.10
N LEU A 33 -7.67 2.09 -2.52
CA LEU A 33 -8.10 3.46 -2.79
C LEU A 33 -7.32 4.44 -1.91
N ARG A 34 -6.51 5.30 -2.53
CA ARG A 34 -5.70 6.33 -1.85
C ARG A 34 -6.25 7.73 -2.13
N SER A 35 -6.51 8.07 -3.39
CA SER A 35 -7.13 9.36 -3.74
C SER A 35 -8.02 9.28 -4.96
N VAL A 36 -8.99 10.18 -5.05
CA VAL A 36 -9.88 10.38 -6.21
C VAL A 36 -10.09 11.87 -6.44
N GLY A 37 -9.93 12.33 -7.67
CA GLY A 37 -10.07 13.74 -8.00
C GLY A 37 -9.08 14.65 -7.28
N GLY A 38 -7.90 14.12 -6.92
CA GLY A 38 -6.88 14.81 -6.11
C GLY A 38 -7.22 14.91 -4.62
N LYS A 39 -8.31 14.30 -4.16
CA LYS A 39 -8.73 14.27 -2.75
C LYS A 39 -8.34 12.96 -2.10
N ASN A 40 -7.57 13.04 -1.00
CA ASN A 40 -7.18 11.86 -0.23
C ASN A 40 -8.40 11.12 0.34
N VAL A 41 -8.35 9.80 0.38
CA VAL A 41 -9.44 8.95 0.87
C VAL A 41 -9.91 9.33 2.28
N ALA A 42 -8.99 9.67 3.19
CA ALA A 42 -9.32 10.06 4.57
C ALA A 42 -10.09 11.38 4.66
N ALA A 43 -10.09 12.20 3.60
CA ALA A 43 -10.82 13.46 3.55
C ALA A 43 -12.20 13.33 2.87
N LEU A 44 -12.56 12.14 2.38
CA LEU A 44 -13.87 11.91 1.76
C LEU A 44 -14.98 11.98 2.80
N SER A 45 -16.09 12.60 2.43
CA SER A 45 -17.34 12.43 3.17
C SER A 45 -17.94 11.04 2.93
N LEU A 46 -18.80 10.58 3.83
CA LEU A 46 -19.47 9.28 3.67
C LEU A 46 -20.34 9.21 2.40
N ASN A 47 -20.86 10.34 1.92
CA ASN A 47 -21.64 10.40 0.67
C ASN A 47 -20.75 10.26 -0.56
N GLU A 48 -19.61 10.97 -0.62
CA GLU A 48 -18.62 10.81 -1.67
C GLU A 48 -18.11 9.36 -1.75
N ALA A 49 -17.87 8.74 -0.59
CA ALA A 49 -17.46 7.34 -0.53
C ALA A 49 -18.49 6.39 -1.13
N LYS A 50 -19.79 6.60 -0.88
CA LYS A 50 -20.88 5.81 -1.47
C LYS A 50 -20.96 5.96 -2.99
N GLU A 51 -20.78 7.17 -3.50
CA GLU A 51 -20.78 7.44 -4.95
C GLU A 51 -19.58 6.75 -5.63
N ILE A 52 -18.39 6.87 -5.05
CA ILE A 52 -17.17 6.20 -5.53
C ILE A 52 -17.35 4.69 -5.51
N TYR A 53 -17.85 4.12 -4.40
CA TYR A 53 -18.09 2.69 -4.27
C TYR A 53 -19.08 2.16 -5.31
N SER A 54 -20.17 2.88 -5.52
CA SER A 54 -21.17 2.53 -6.54
C SER A 54 -20.57 2.53 -7.95
N ALA A 55 -19.73 3.52 -8.28
CA ALA A 55 -19.07 3.60 -9.58
C ALA A 55 -18.08 2.44 -9.80
N LEU A 56 -17.24 2.15 -8.81
CA LEU A 56 -16.27 1.05 -8.88
C LEU A 56 -16.96 -0.30 -9.04
N THR A 57 -17.95 -0.58 -8.20
CA THR A 57 -18.68 -1.88 -8.21
C THR A 57 -19.55 -2.05 -9.43
N GLY A 58 -20.12 -0.95 -9.97
CA GLY A 58 -20.83 -0.95 -11.24
C GLY A 58 -19.97 -1.38 -12.43
N GLU A 59 -18.64 -1.22 -12.32
CA GLU A 59 -17.66 -1.65 -13.32
C GLU A 59 -16.92 -2.96 -12.93
N GLY A 60 -17.41 -3.64 -11.89
CA GLY A 60 -16.87 -4.92 -11.43
C GLY A 60 -15.53 -4.82 -10.68
N ILE A 61 -15.16 -3.62 -10.19
CA ILE A 61 -13.95 -3.39 -9.42
C ILE A 61 -14.30 -3.39 -7.93
N SER A 62 -13.57 -4.18 -7.13
CA SER A 62 -13.69 -4.20 -5.67
C SER A 62 -12.56 -3.42 -5.01
N LEU A 63 -12.70 -3.07 -3.73
CA LEU A 63 -11.60 -2.53 -2.96
C LEU A 63 -10.81 -3.66 -2.28
N SER A 64 -9.50 -3.61 -2.40
CA SER A 64 -8.58 -4.50 -1.66
C SER A 64 -8.33 -3.98 -0.25
N ALA A 65 -8.17 -2.66 -0.12
CA ALA A 65 -7.95 -1.94 1.13
C ALA A 65 -8.25 -0.46 0.96
N VAL A 66 -8.41 0.25 2.08
CA VAL A 66 -8.35 1.72 2.12
C VAL A 66 -6.89 2.13 2.30
N GLY A 67 -6.29 2.74 1.28
CA GLY A 67 -4.90 3.24 1.29
C GLY A 67 -4.79 4.55 2.08
N SER A 68 -5.04 4.52 3.38
CA SER A 68 -5.17 5.72 4.22
C SER A 68 -3.83 6.27 4.67
N PRO A 69 -3.71 7.58 4.95
CA PRO A 69 -2.54 8.18 5.58
C PRO A 69 -2.55 8.04 7.11
N MET A 70 -3.42 7.20 7.69
CA MET A 70 -3.55 6.99 9.12
C MET A 70 -2.19 6.68 9.75
N GLY A 71 -1.78 7.41 10.77
CA GLY A 71 -0.48 7.28 11.41
C GLY A 71 0.66 8.10 10.75
N LYS A 72 0.47 8.73 9.59
CA LYS A 72 1.40 9.76 9.05
C LYS A 72 1.18 11.11 9.75
N VAL A 73 1.33 11.11 11.07
CA VAL A 73 1.27 12.28 11.96
C VAL A 73 2.39 12.19 12.99
N ASP A 74 2.77 13.33 13.58
CA ASP A 74 3.76 13.36 14.65
C ASP A 74 3.28 12.55 15.87
N ILE A 75 4.19 11.82 16.53
CA ILE A 75 3.87 11.00 17.71
C ILE A 75 3.32 11.84 18.88
N SER A 76 3.56 13.16 18.92
CA SER A 76 3.03 14.07 19.93
C SER A 76 1.52 14.33 19.80
N VAL A 77 0.88 13.86 18.72
CA VAL A 77 -0.57 14.02 18.50
C VAL A 77 -1.38 13.62 19.73
N ASN A 78 -2.45 14.37 20.01
CA ASN A 78 -3.42 13.96 21.02
C ASN A 78 -4.18 12.73 20.49
N ILE A 79 -3.83 11.56 21.01
CA ILE A 79 -4.41 10.31 20.53
C ILE A 79 -5.92 10.24 20.76
N ASP A 80 -6.47 10.82 21.85
CA ASP A 80 -7.91 10.79 22.12
C ASP A 80 -8.70 11.51 21.01
N GLU A 81 -8.20 12.63 20.54
CA GLU A 81 -8.76 13.36 19.40
C GLU A 81 -8.51 12.64 18.06
N TYR A 82 -7.32 12.06 17.91
CA TYR A 82 -6.96 11.35 16.68
C TYR A 82 -7.80 10.10 16.44
N LEU A 83 -8.30 9.46 17.50
CA LEU A 83 -9.19 8.31 17.36
C LEU A 83 -10.51 8.65 16.63
N ASP A 84 -10.93 9.91 16.57
CA ASP A 84 -12.08 10.29 15.73
C ASP A 84 -11.76 10.21 14.24
N THR A 85 -10.52 10.53 13.85
CA THR A 85 -10.04 10.27 12.47
C THR A 85 -10.00 8.77 12.17
N VAL A 86 -9.53 7.95 13.12
CA VAL A 86 -9.52 6.49 12.97
C VAL A 86 -10.93 5.95 12.75
N LYS A 87 -11.92 6.37 13.55
CA LYS A 87 -13.33 5.98 13.40
C LYS A 87 -13.88 6.35 12.02
N HIS A 88 -13.63 7.59 11.57
CA HIS A 88 -14.06 8.05 10.26
C HIS A 88 -13.51 7.15 9.13
N ILE A 89 -12.22 6.81 9.17
CA ILE A 89 -11.62 5.93 8.16
C ILE A 89 -12.20 4.50 8.25
N CYS A 90 -12.53 4.02 9.44
CA CYS A 90 -13.23 2.74 9.61
C CYS A 90 -14.64 2.77 8.99
N GLU A 91 -15.37 3.87 9.12
CA GLU A 91 -16.68 4.06 8.46
C GLU A 91 -16.55 4.05 6.93
N LEU A 92 -15.49 4.69 6.40
CA LEU A 92 -15.19 4.65 4.97
C LEU A 92 -14.90 3.22 4.50
N ALA A 93 -14.09 2.44 5.24
CA ALA A 93 -13.80 1.05 4.91
C ALA A 93 -15.07 0.19 4.85
N ASN A 94 -16.00 0.39 5.80
CA ASN A 94 -17.29 -0.28 5.81
C ASN A 94 -18.16 0.10 4.59
N ILE A 95 -18.18 1.37 4.19
CA ILE A 95 -18.89 1.82 2.97
C ILE A 95 -18.28 1.17 1.73
N PHE A 96 -16.95 1.10 1.67
CA PHE A 96 -16.22 0.48 0.57
C PHE A 96 -16.24 -1.05 0.58
N ASN A 97 -16.90 -1.66 1.57
CA ASN A 97 -17.02 -3.10 1.74
C ASN A 97 -15.64 -3.81 1.72
N THR A 98 -14.67 -3.22 2.41
CA THR A 98 -13.35 -3.82 2.67
C THR A 98 -13.09 -3.87 4.17
N ASP A 99 -12.43 -4.93 4.61
CA ASP A 99 -12.02 -5.13 6.01
C ASP A 99 -10.58 -4.68 6.29
N LYS A 100 -9.94 -3.98 5.32
CA LYS A 100 -8.53 -3.62 5.39
C LYS A 100 -8.31 -2.12 5.28
N ILE A 101 -7.54 -1.59 6.23
CA ILE A 101 -7.08 -0.19 6.21
C ILE A 101 -5.56 -0.20 6.33
N ARG A 102 -4.86 0.26 5.28
CA ARG A 102 -3.42 0.50 5.36
C ARG A 102 -3.14 1.71 6.23
N MET A 103 -2.10 1.63 7.07
CA MET A 103 -1.72 2.67 8.01
C MET A 103 -0.20 2.65 8.33
N PHE A 104 0.24 3.59 9.17
CA PHE A 104 1.64 3.84 9.53
C PHE A 104 1.82 4.01 11.05
N SER A 105 3.08 4.16 11.52
CA SER A 105 3.43 4.16 12.94
C SER A 105 4.09 5.45 13.43
N PHE A 106 3.57 6.58 13.03
CA PHE A 106 3.91 7.95 13.46
C PHE A 106 5.29 8.46 13.04
N PHE A 107 5.36 9.75 12.71
CA PHE A 107 6.62 10.49 12.53
C PHE A 107 7.22 10.86 13.88
N GLU A 108 8.53 11.20 13.90
CA GLU A 108 9.32 11.57 15.09
C GLU A 108 9.23 10.55 16.25
N ALA A 109 9.03 9.28 15.90
CA ALA A 109 8.63 8.24 16.84
C ALA A 109 9.75 7.26 17.23
N HIS A 110 10.95 7.38 16.66
CA HIS A 110 12.02 6.39 16.85
C HIS A 110 12.43 6.20 18.32
N ASN A 111 12.35 7.24 19.14
CA ASN A 111 12.68 7.21 20.57
C ASN A 111 11.44 7.04 21.47
N GLU A 112 10.25 6.92 20.89
CA GLU A 112 8.96 6.95 21.60
C GLU A 112 8.27 5.57 21.56
N ARG A 113 9.04 4.47 21.57
CA ARG A 113 8.57 3.10 21.42
C ARG A 113 7.29 2.78 22.21
N SER A 114 7.29 3.09 23.52
CA SER A 114 6.15 2.77 24.40
C SER A 114 4.89 3.50 23.95
N LYS A 115 5.01 4.79 23.61
CA LYS A 115 3.90 5.61 23.13
C LYS A 115 3.37 5.13 21.79
N VAL A 116 4.27 4.71 20.87
CA VAL A 116 3.88 4.11 19.59
C VAL A 116 3.03 2.86 19.82
N ILE A 117 3.51 1.93 20.64
CA ILE A 117 2.80 0.67 20.92
C ILE A 117 1.44 0.95 21.56
N ASP A 118 1.40 1.81 22.58
CA ASP A 118 0.14 2.16 23.27
C ASP A 118 -0.87 2.80 22.33
N ASN A 119 -0.43 3.75 21.49
CA ASN A 119 -1.29 4.41 20.52
C ASN A 119 -1.81 3.42 19.46
N LEU A 120 -0.95 2.56 18.93
CA LEU A 120 -1.34 1.56 17.94
C LEU A 120 -2.31 0.52 18.53
N CYS A 121 -2.11 0.08 19.78
CA CYS A 121 -3.05 -0.81 20.45
C CYS A 121 -4.46 -0.18 20.55
N ARG A 122 -4.53 1.10 20.91
CA ARG A 122 -5.80 1.83 20.98
C ARG A 122 -6.47 1.99 19.61
N MET A 123 -5.68 2.26 18.57
CA MET A 123 -6.19 2.35 17.19
C MET A 123 -6.72 0.99 16.72
N VAL A 124 -6.01 -0.10 16.99
CA VAL A 124 -6.44 -1.47 16.67
C VAL A 124 -7.74 -1.82 17.42
N GLU A 125 -7.87 -1.45 18.70
CA GLU A 125 -9.11 -1.67 19.47
C GLU A 125 -10.30 -0.96 18.82
N VAL A 126 -10.13 0.31 18.42
CA VAL A 126 -11.17 1.05 17.68
C VAL A 126 -11.50 0.35 16.36
N ALA A 127 -10.52 0.02 15.54
CA ALA A 127 -10.75 -0.63 14.24
C ALA A 127 -11.50 -1.97 14.40
N ASN A 128 -11.12 -2.79 15.39
CA ASN A 128 -11.80 -4.03 15.70
C ASN A 128 -13.27 -3.84 16.05
N SER A 129 -13.64 -2.72 16.74
CA SER A 129 -15.03 -2.41 17.05
C SER A 129 -15.89 -2.12 15.81
N TYR A 130 -15.24 -1.74 14.70
CA TYR A 130 -15.88 -1.54 13.38
C TYR A 130 -15.81 -2.80 12.48
N GLY A 131 -15.17 -3.88 12.95
CA GLY A 131 -15.00 -5.12 12.18
C GLY A 131 -13.94 -5.00 11.06
N VAL A 132 -12.99 -4.06 11.18
CA VAL A 132 -11.91 -3.84 10.20
C VAL A 132 -10.54 -4.02 10.85
N GLY A 133 -9.56 -4.47 10.06
CA GLY A 133 -8.16 -4.63 10.47
C GLY A 133 -7.30 -3.44 10.04
N LEU A 134 -6.28 -3.14 10.86
CA LEU A 134 -5.24 -2.17 10.52
C LEU A 134 -4.02 -2.91 9.97
N TYR A 135 -3.53 -2.46 8.83
CA TYR A 135 -2.42 -3.05 8.08
C TYR A 135 -1.27 -2.05 8.01
N HIS A 136 -0.24 -2.29 8.84
CA HIS A 136 0.93 -1.43 8.93
C HIS A 136 1.85 -1.64 7.73
N GLU A 137 2.13 -0.57 7.00
CA GLU A 137 3.14 -0.54 5.97
C GLU A 137 4.47 -0.02 6.53
N ASN A 138 5.58 -0.68 6.20
CA ASN A 138 6.90 -0.13 6.46
C ASN A 138 7.13 1.09 5.56
N GLU A 139 7.56 2.20 6.17
CA GLU A 139 7.77 3.48 5.48
C GLU A 139 8.91 4.25 6.14
N LYS A 140 9.62 5.10 5.38
CA LYS A 140 10.67 5.95 5.93
C LYS A 140 10.12 7.01 6.89
N GLY A 141 10.90 7.35 7.91
CA GLY A 141 10.58 8.43 8.85
C GLY A 141 9.54 8.10 9.92
N ILE A 142 8.94 6.91 9.89
CA ILE A 142 8.03 6.43 10.92
C ILE A 142 8.71 5.40 11.82
N TYR A 143 8.08 5.01 12.94
CA TYR A 143 8.68 4.02 13.84
C TYR A 143 8.99 2.69 13.13
N GLY A 144 8.06 2.14 12.38
CA GLY A 144 8.19 0.86 11.69
C GLY A 144 8.89 0.94 10.34
N ASP A 145 10.02 1.61 10.25
CA ASP A 145 10.82 1.80 9.03
C ASP A 145 11.83 0.67 8.78
N THR A 146 12.29 -0.04 9.82
CA THR A 146 13.26 -1.13 9.72
C THR A 146 12.63 -2.48 10.05
N ALA A 147 13.24 -3.57 9.58
CA ALA A 147 12.76 -4.92 9.86
C ALA A 147 12.65 -5.20 11.35
N ASP A 148 13.64 -4.76 12.14
CA ASP A 148 13.64 -4.98 13.59
C ASP A 148 12.49 -4.25 14.28
N ARG A 149 12.12 -3.04 13.82
CA ARG A 149 10.98 -2.29 14.37
C ARG A 149 9.64 -2.83 13.89
N VAL A 150 9.54 -3.31 12.66
CA VAL A 150 8.35 -4.04 12.19
C VAL A 150 8.13 -5.29 13.04
N LEU A 151 9.18 -6.07 13.33
CA LEU A 151 9.09 -7.22 14.23
C LEU A 151 8.74 -6.83 15.67
N ASP A 152 9.21 -5.68 16.13
CA ASP A 152 8.81 -5.14 17.44
C ASP A 152 7.31 -4.82 17.49
N LEU A 153 6.76 -4.20 16.44
CA LEU A 153 5.31 -3.98 16.32
C LEU A 153 4.54 -5.31 16.25
N TYR A 154 5.02 -6.27 15.45
CA TYR A 154 4.40 -7.59 15.32
C TYR A 154 4.29 -8.30 16.68
N ASN A 155 5.32 -8.22 17.49
CA ASN A 155 5.36 -8.90 18.78
C ASN A 155 4.55 -8.19 19.89
N ASN A 156 4.33 -6.88 19.77
CA ASN A 156 3.79 -6.08 20.87
C ASN A 156 2.40 -5.45 20.57
N VAL A 157 1.96 -5.37 19.31
CA VAL A 157 0.64 -4.83 18.95
C VAL A 157 -0.24 -5.95 18.40
N LYS A 158 -0.97 -6.62 19.30
CA LYS A 158 -1.85 -7.73 18.91
C LYS A 158 -2.99 -7.27 18.01
N GLY A 159 -3.18 -7.97 16.89
CA GLY A 159 -4.23 -7.66 15.92
C GLY A 159 -3.82 -6.61 14.89
N LEU A 160 -2.56 -6.15 14.91
CA LEU A 160 -1.98 -5.39 13.82
C LEU A 160 -1.52 -6.36 12.72
N HIS A 161 -1.85 -6.05 11.48
CA HIS A 161 -1.47 -6.76 10.26
C HIS A 161 -0.34 -6.02 9.55
N PHE A 162 0.29 -6.64 8.54
CA PHE A 162 1.48 -6.07 7.91
C PHE A 162 1.42 -6.07 6.40
N VAL A 163 1.86 -4.95 5.83
CA VAL A 163 2.12 -4.74 4.40
C VAL A 163 3.63 -4.64 4.22
N TYR A 164 4.16 -5.31 3.23
CA TYR A 164 5.58 -5.26 2.89
C TYR A 164 5.78 -4.43 1.61
N ASP A 165 6.55 -3.35 1.70
CA ASP A 165 7.05 -2.58 0.58
C ASP A 165 8.58 -2.73 0.49
N PRO A 166 9.13 -3.35 -0.58
CA PRO A 166 10.56 -3.58 -0.71
C PRO A 166 11.37 -2.28 -0.89
N ALA A 167 10.84 -1.30 -1.63
CA ALA A 167 11.55 -0.06 -1.91
C ALA A 167 11.71 0.80 -0.65
N ASN A 168 10.70 0.85 0.20
CA ASN A 168 10.76 1.60 1.45
C ASN A 168 11.85 1.07 2.41
N PHE A 169 12.08 -0.25 2.46
CA PHE A 169 13.20 -0.80 3.22
C PHE A 169 14.56 -0.41 2.64
N LEU A 170 14.71 -0.45 1.32
CA LEU A 170 15.95 -0.05 0.66
C LEU A 170 16.26 1.44 0.91
N GLN A 171 15.26 2.30 0.90
CA GLN A 171 15.41 3.74 1.14
C GLN A 171 15.90 4.08 2.56
N VAL A 172 15.70 3.20 3.54
CA VAL A 172 16.24 3.35 4.89
C VAL A 172 17.51 2.52 5.14
N GLY A 173 18.10 1.95 4.07
CA GLY A 173 19.35 1.21 4.13
C GLY A 173 19.23 -0.24 4.57
N GLU A 174 18.00 -0.80 4.63
CA GLU A 174 17.79 -2.22 4.89
C GLU A 174 17.93 -3.03 3.58
N SER A 175 18.60 -4.17 3.64
CA SER A 175 18.75 -5.02 2.45
C SER A 175 17.59 -6.01 2.31
N SER A 176 17.20 -6.29 1.06
CA SER A 176 16.19 -7.32 0.76
C SER A 176 16.64 -8.72 1.24
N ASP A 177 17.93 -8.99 1.32
CA ASP A 177 18.46 -10.24 1.86
C ASP A 177 18.15 -10.43 3.35
N LYS A 178 18.09 -9.34 4.12
CA LYS A 178 17.68 -9.34 5.53
C LYS A 178 16.17 -9.35 5.67
N THR A 179 15.47 -8.44 4.96
CA THR A 179 14.06 -8.16 5.22
C THR A 179 13.12 -9.25 4.68
N LEU A 180 13.40 -9.82 3.49
CA LEU A 180 12.53 -10.83 2.88
C LEU A 180 12.34 -12.07 3.77
N PRO A 181 13.39 -12.77 4.22
CA PRO A 181 13.21 -13.98 5.02
C PRO A 181 12.56 -13.73 6.39
N LEU A 182 12.72 -12.53 6.94
CA LEU A 182 12.14 -12.17 8.23
C LEU A 182 10.67 -11.79 8.13
N LEU A 183 10.29 -11.06 7.09
CA LEU A 183 9.00 -10.36 7.06
C LEU A 183 7.97 -10.98 6.09
N VAL A 184 8.38 -11.60 4.98
CA VAL A 184 7.43 -12.25 4.06
C VAL A 184 6.52 -13.25 4.77
N PRO A 185 7.01 -14.08 5.71
CA PRO A 185 6.15 -15.04 6.43
C PRO A 185 5.03 -14.40 7.26
N ILE A 186 5.23 -13.18 7.77
CA ILE A 186 4.27 -12.46 8.61
C ILE A 186 3.47 -11.40 7.85
N THR A 187 3.80 -11.18 6.58
CA THR A 187 3.14 -10.19 5.71
C THR A 187 1.79 -10.70 5.23
N ASP A 188 0.77 -9.86 5.25
CA ASP A 188 -0.58 -10.19 4.78
C ASP A 188 -0.76 -9.89 3.29
N TYR A 189 -0.24 -8.75 2.82
CA TYR A 189 -0.20 -8.40 1.41
C TYR A 189 0.99 -7.49 1.08
N PHE A 190 1.25 -7.21 -0.19
CA PHE A 190 2.48 -6.59 -0.66
C PHE A 190 2.18 -5.34 -1.48
N HIS A 191 2.93 -4.27 -1.24
CA HIS A 191 3.08 -3.19 -2.19
C HIS A 191 4.22 -3.51 -3.15
N VAL A 192 4.05 -3.12 -4.41
CA VAL A 192 5.01 -3.38 -5.47
C VAL A 192 5.56 -2.06 -5.97
N LYS A 193 6.67 -1.67 -5.36
CA LYS A 193 7.50 -0.52 -5.69
C LYS A 193 8.95 -0.99 -5.73
N ASP A 194 9.73 -0.54 -6.71
CA ASP A 194 11.12 -0.93 -6.87
C ASP A 194 12.01 0.30 -7.05
N VAL A 195 13.24 0.20 -6.58
CA VAL A 195 14.19 1.32 -6.56
C VAL A 195 15.60 0.79 -6.80
N ILE A 196 16.41 1.55 -7.55
CA ILE A 196 17.86 1.35 -7.62
C ILE A 196 18.47 2.07 -6.42
N LEU A 197 19.14 1.32 -5.55
CA LEU A 197 19.71 1.86 -4.32
C LEU A 197 20.78 2.94 -4.60
N GLU A 198 21.65 2.71 -5.59
CA GLU A 198 22.60 3.71 -6.09
C GLU A 198 21.83 4.77 -6.92
N GLY A 199 21.67 5.95 -6.38
CA GLY A 199 20.94 7.06 -7.03
C GLY A 199 19.51 7.27 -6.53
N GLY A 200 18.85 6.25 -6.00
CA GLY A 200 17.47 6.34 -5.48
C GLY A 200 16.41 6.50 -6.56
N GLU A 201 16.70 6.02 -7.78
CA GLU A 201 15.76 6.11 -8.91
C GLU A 201 14.69 5.02 -8.81
N LEU A 202 13.42 5.44 -8.89
CA LEU A 202 12.28 4.55 -8.99
C LEU A 202 12.23 3.89 -10.37
N VAL A 203 12.02 2.58 -10.38
CA VAL A 203 12.06 1.75 -11.59
C VAL A 203 10.91 0.74 -11.60
N PRO A 204 10.57 0.19 -12.77
CA PRO A 204 9.60 -0.90 -12.85
C PRO A 204 10.02 -2.10 -12.00
N ALA A 205 9.03 -2.82 -11.48
CA ALA A 205 9.25 -4.01 -10.66
C ALA A 205 10.22 -5.01 -11.33
N GLY A 206 11.26 -5.42 -10.61
CA GLY A 206 12.30 -6.33 -11.06
C GLY A 206 13.49 -5.68 -11.75
N GLU A 207 13.47 -4.36 -11.96
CA GLU A 207 14.58 -3.59 -12.53
C GLU A 207 15.42 -2.87 -11.46
N GLY A 208 15.02 -2.97 -10.19
CA GLY A 208 15.71 -2.41 -9.04
C GLY A 208 16.29 -3.47 -8.10
N ASP A 209 16.66 -3.00 -6.91
CA ASP A 209 17.32 -3.79 -5.88
C ASP A 209 16.32 -4.45 -4.89
N GLY A 210 15.00 -4.24 -5.09
CA GLY A 210 13.94 -4.77 -4.23
C GLY A 210 13.77 -6.28 -4.25
N GLN A 211 14.44 -6.98 -5.17
CA GLN A 211 14.37 -8.44 -5.34
C GLN A 211 12.93 -8.97 -5.46
N ILE A 212 12.06 -8.24 -6.14
CA ILE A 212 10.62 -8.57 -6.26
C ILE A 212 10.39 -9.99 -6.82
N PRO A 213 11.15 -10.49 -7.82
CA PRO A 213 11.01 -11.89 -8.27
C PRO A 213 11.26 -12.91 -7.15
N ARG A 214 12.25 -12.66 -6.27
CA ARG A 214 12.53 -13.50 -5.10
C ARG A 214 11.42 -13.37 -4.05
N MET A 215 10.94 -12.17 -3.77
CA MET A 215 9.78 -11.95 -2.90
C MET A 215 8.59 -12.80 -3.34
N VAL A 216 8.23 -12.75 -4.61
CA VAL A 216 7.14 -13.56 -5.20
C VAL A 216 7.37 -15.05 -5.01
N SER A 217 8.62 -15.53 -5.15
CA SER A 217 8.95 -16.95 -4.97
C SER A 217 8.81 -17.46 -3.54
N MET A 218 8.82 -16.55 -2.54
CA MET A 218 8.72 -16.86 -1.11
C MET A 218 7.28 -16.81 -0.58
N ILE A 219 6.31 -16.38 -1.38
CA ILE A 219 4.91 -16.34 -0.96
C ILE A 219 4.34 -17.76 -0.98
N GLU A 220 3.76 -18.18 0.15
CA GLU A 220 3.22 -19.53 0.35
C GLU A 220 1.71 -19.56 0.61
N LYS A 221 1.06 -18.41 0.66
CA LYS A 221 -0.38 -18.28 0.95
C LYS A 221 -1.10 -17.42 -0.09
N ASP A 222 -2.41 -17.56 -0.17
CA ASP A 222 -3.24 -16.65 -0.96
C ASP A 222 -3.09 -15.23 -0.45
N THR A 223 -2.86 -14.28 -1.38
CA THR A 223 -2.66 -12.88 -1.07
C THR A 223 -3.05 -11.98 -2.25
N PHE A 224 -2.80 -10.69 -2.10
CA PHE A 224 -2.83 -9.76 -3.22
C PHE A 224 -1.58 -8.88 -3.23
N MET A 225 -1.33 -8.28 -4.38
CA MET A 225 -0.25 -7.32 -4.59
C MET A 225 -0.85 -6.03 -5.11
N THR A 226 -0.55 -4.92 -4.44
CA THR A 226 -0.93 -3.58 -4.86
C THR A 226 0.22 -2.93 -5.61
N LEU A 227 0.02 -2.57 -6.88
CA LEU A 227 0.99 -1.76 -7.62
C LEU A 227 1.06 -0.35 -7.03
N GLU A 228 2.27 0.07 -6.72
CA GLU A 228 2.64 1.41 -6.25
C GLU A 228 3.92 1.88 -6.96
N PRO A 229 3.94 1.95 -8.29
CA PRO A 229 5.19 2.04 -9.04
C PRO A 229 5.93 3.37 -8.90
N HIS A 230 5.24 4.48 -8.65
CA HIS A 230 5.81 5.83 -8.59
C HIS A 230 6.74 6.16 -9.79
N LEU A 231 6.41 5.67 -10.99
CA LEU A 231 7.24 5.83 -12.19
C LEU A 231 7.09 7.20 -12.85
N LYS A 232 6.08 7.97 -12.46
CA LYS A 232 5.85 9.35 -12.92
C LYS A 232 5.14 10.12 -11.81
N VAL A 233 5.46 11.41 -11.67
CA VAL A 233 4.79 12.29 -10.71
C VAL A 233 3.29 12.31 -10.97
N PHE A 234 2.49 12.08 -9.94
CA PHE A 234 1.03 12.07 -9.98
C PHE A 234 0.44 13.06 -8.97
N SER A 235 -0.83 13.39 -9.12
CA SER A 235 -1.53 14.29 -8.20
C SER A 235 -1.56 13.71 -6.78
N GLY A 236 -1.12 14.49 -5.79
CA GLY A 236 -1.05 14.04 -4.39
C GLY A 236 0.30 13.44 -3.98
N TYR A 237 1.26 13.24 -4.91
CA TYR A 237 2.59 12.70 -4.56
C TYR A 237 3.29 13.51 -3.47
N ASN A 238 3.28 14.84 -3.57
CA ASN A 238 3.93 15.73 -2.57
C ASN A 238 3.31 15.62 -1.17
N GLU A 239 2.08 15.13 -1.05
CA GLU A 239 1.41 14.88 0.23
C GLU A 239 1.84 13.53 0.84
N ILE A 240 2.39 12.64 0.01
CA ILE A 240 2.80 11.29 0.43
C ILE A 240 4.23 11.29 0.93
N ASP A 241 5.15 11.93 0.23
CA ASP A 241 6.58 11.71 0.42
C ASP A 241 7.39 13.02 0.58
N GLY A 242 6.95 14.14 0.00
CA GLY A 242 7.62 15.46 0.13
C GLY A 242 9.02 15.55 -0.51
N GLU A 243 9.53 14.50 -1.14
CA GLU A 243 10.82 14.44 -1.79
C GLU A 243 10.71 14.49 -3.32
N GLU A 244 11.76 14.98 -3.98
CA GLU A 244 11.81 14.95 -5.44
C GLU A 244 11.98 13.53 -5.95
N MET A 245 11.02 13.10 -6.79
CA MET A 245 11.00 11.79 -7.40
C MET A 245 12.09 11.69 -8.46
N LYS A 246 13.00 10.73 -8.31
CA LYS A 246 14.04 10.46 -9.32
C LYS A 246 13.61 9.30 -10.21
N HIS A 247 13.72 9.48 -11.51
CA HIS A 247 13.31 8.50 -12.51
C HIS A 247 14.44 8.16 -13.48
N LYS A 248 14.65 6.88 -13.70
CA LYS A 248 15.49 6.36 -14.78
C LYS A 248 14.69 6.24 -16.09
N PHE A 249 13.41 5.94 -15.98
CA PHE A 249 12.50 5.79 -17.12
C PHE A 249 11.71 7.07 -17.37
N HIS A 250 11.44 7.38 -18.63
CA HIS A 250 10.61 8.50 -19.04
C HIS A 250 9.37 8.00 -19.75
N PHE A 251 8.21 8.42 -19.27
CA PHE A 251 6.91 8.09 -19.84
C PHE A 251 6.20 9.37 -20.29
N GLU A 252 5.46 9.30 -21.37
CA GLU A 252 4.70 10.45 -21.89
C GLU A 252 3.54 10.81 -20.95
N SER A 253 2.88 9.80 -20.38
CA SER A 253 1.73 9.97 -19.47
C SER A 253 1.81 9.08 -18.23
N ASN A 254 1.04 9.44 -17.19
CA ASN A 254 0.85 8.61 -15.99
C ASN A 254 0.25 7.25 -16.35
N ARG A 255 -0.67 7.24 -17.32
CA ARG A 255 -1.29 6.02 -17.81
C ARG A 255 -0.28 5.07 -18.45
N GLU A 256 0.61 5.56 -19.28
CA GLU A 256 1.68 4.75 -19.89
C GLU A 256 2.62 4.17 -18.83
N ALA A 257 3.04 5.00 -17.86
CA ALA A 257 3.85 4.54 -16.73
C ALA A 257 3.16 3.41 -15.94
N PHE A 258 1.88 3.58 -15.66
CA PHE A 258 1.08 2.59 -14.97
C PHE A 258 0.94 1.28 -15.77
N ASP A 259 0.60 1.36 -17.06
CA ASP A 259 0.47 0.19 -17.94
C ASP A 259 1.78 -0.59 -18.01
N TYR A 260 2.92 0.11 -18.10
CA TYR A 260 4.25 -0.51 -18.10
C TYR A 260 4.53 -1.24 -16.79
N ALA A 261 4.23 -0.62 -15.65
CA ALA A 261 4.40 -1.23 -14.32
C ALA A 261 3.55 -2.50 -14.15
N VAL A 262 2.30 -2.48 -14.64
CA VAL A 262 1.44 -3.68 -14.66
C VAL A 262 2.07 -4.80 -15.48
N GLY A 263 2.59 -4.48 -16.67
CA GLY A 263 3.27 -5.45 -17.54
C GLY A 263 4.47 -6.08 -16.85
N ALA A 264 5.30 -5.29 -16.17
CA ALA A 264 6.47 -5.75 -15.43
C ALA A 264 6.09 -6.75 -14.32
N LEU A 265 5.10 -6.39 -13.47
CA LEU A 265 4.65 -7.29 -12.40
C LEU A 265 4.03 -8.59 -12.95
N LYS A 266 3.19 -8.50 -13.98
CA LYS A 266 2.62 -9.69 -14.62
C LYS A 266 3.71 -10.61 -15.20
N GLY A 267 4.74 -10.05 -15.81
CA GLY A 267 5.91 -10.79 -16.29
C GLY A 267 6.64 -11.54 -15.17
N ILE A 268 6.85 -10.88 -14.02
CA ILE A 268 7.46 -11.50 -12.84
C ILE A 268 6.62 -12.68 -12.34
N LEU A 269 5.30 -12.53 -12.23
CA LEU A 269 4.42 -13.60 -11.79
C LEU A 269 4.47 -14.80 -12.74
N ILE A 270 4.40 -14.57 -14.05
CA ILE A 270 4.50 -15.63 -15.07
C ILE A 270 5.85 -16.34 -14.97
N ASN A 271 6.95 -15.60 -14.87
CA ASN A 271 8.30 -16.16 -14.73
C ASN A 271 8.50 -16.96 -13.44
N ASN A 272 7.71 -16.65 -12.39
CA ASN A 272 7.65 -17.42 -11.15
C ASN A 272 6.69 -18.63 -11.24
N GLY A 273 6.18 -18.97 -12.42
CA GLY A 273 5.37 -20.15 -12.68
C GLY A 273 3.87 -19.97 -12.38
N PHE A 274 3.40 -18.75 -12.24
CA PHE A 274 1.97 -18.47 -12.13
C PHE A 274 1.31 -18.38 -13.51
N THR A 275 0.03 -18.72 -13.57
CA THR A 275 -0.79 -18.57 -14.77
C THR A 275 -1.91 -17.58 -14.48
N GLU A 276 -2.10 -16.59 -15.35
CA GLU A 276 -3.21 -15.64 -15.24
C GLU A 276 -4.54 -16.35 -15.51
N LYS A 277 -5.44 -16.34 -14.53
CA LYS A 277 -6.75 -16.99 -14.60
C LYS A 277 -7.74 -16.33 -13.65
N ASP A 278 -8.98 -16.11 -14.12
CA ASP A 278 -10.12 -15.64 -13.34
C ASP A 278 -9.81 -14.42 -12.45
N GLY A 279 -9.18 -13.40 -13.05
CA GLY A 279 -8.84 -12.14 -12.38
C GLY A 279 -7.73 -12.28 -11.31
N GLY A 280 -6.88 -13.28 -11.42
CA GLY A 280 -5.72 -13.48 -10.55
C GLY A 280 -4.66 -14.33 -11.20
N PHE A 281 -3.62 -14.66 -10.44
CA PHE A 281 -2.48 -15.49 -10.83
C PHE A 281 -2.48 -16.73 -9.95
N ILE A 282 -2.49 -17.91 -10.56
CA ILE A 282 -2.62 -19.21 -9.86
C ILE A 282 -1.38 -20.06 -10.12
N LYS A 283 -0.86 -20.64 -9.05
CA LYS A 283 0.23 -21.62 -9.07
C LYS A 283 -0.13 -22.81 -8.21
#